data_802dc438a849aa540710b0c017ecefa0
#
_entry.id   802dc438a849aa540710b0c017ecefa0
#
_cell.length_a   1.000
_cell.length_b   1.000
_cell.length_c   1.000
_cell.angle_alpha   90.00
_cell.angle_beta   90.00
_cell.angle_gamma   90.00
#
_symmetry.space_group_name_H-M   'P 1'
#
loop_
_entity.id
_entity.type
_entity.pdbx_description
1 polymer ?
#
loop_
_entity_poly.entity_id
_entity_poly.type
_entity_poly.pdbx_seq_one_letter_code
_entity_poly.pdbx_strand_id
1 'polypeptide(L)'
;MEYFPTPAYKRSILLIRSVLSNEKARLDAIAREKGRKQAIGEDNFAEELPKILEFCDSYQNAFMRYLSAVLPQHSSKIQCKAGCGNCCHHFPMSVEPFELIEFYGNIRKSPDLLSYLEDCHFRTKAYYALLQKGMDACVEDPEDYALVNYFNKGLACPFVLASGSCGVYSTRPVTCRMYFSETPGEFCVPEHLLTEKNRSFIVYLPDEIEEQIADVSAHYADLGLPEGLYEGLLAMNAFESSFANAEKILESSK
;
A
#
# COMPACT_ATOMS: atom_id res chain seq x y z
N MET A 1 18.75 -6.96 -2.85
CA MET A 1 19.83 -6.23 -3.58
C MET A 1 20.32 -5.11 -2.67
N GLU A 2 21.62 -5.06 -2.36
CA GLU A 2 22.15 -3.99 -1.51
C GLU A 2 22.40 -2.73 -2.35
N TYR A 3 21.83 -1.62 -1.91
CA TYR A 3 22.04 -0.31 -2.54
C TYR A 3 23.29 0.35 -1.99
N PHE A 4 24.08 0.96 -2.87
CA PHE A 4 25.28 1.70 -2.43
C PHE A 4 24.85 2.92 -1.61
N PRO A 5 25.46 3.16 -0.44
CA PRO A 5 25.05 4.24 0.47
C PRO A 5 25.51 5.62 -0.01
N THR A 6 25.00 6.05 -1.17
CA THR A 6 25.24 7.40 -1.69
C THR A 6 24.75 8.47 -0.72
N PRO A 7 25.25 9.73 -0.78
CA PRO A 7 24.73 10.80 0.04
C PRO A 7 23.22 11.06 -0.17
N ALA A 8 22.69 10.85 -1.37
CA ALA A 8 21.26 10.96 -1.66
C ALA A 8 20.47 9.84 -0.98
N TYR A 9 20.94 8.60 -1.07
CA TYR A 9 20.36 7.45 -0.36
C TYR A 9 20.31 7.70 1.16
N LYS A 10 21.44 8.06 1.76
CA LYS A 10 21.51 8.31 3.21
C LYS A 10 20.52 9.41 3.65
N ARG A 11 20.42 10.51 2.90
CA ARG A 11 19.47 11.58 3.19
C ARG A 11 18.02 11.12 3.06
N SER A 12 17.69 10.29 2.08
CA SER A 12 16.32 9.79 1.91
C SER A 12 15.91 8.84 3.03
N ILE A 13 16.80 7.95 3.47
CA ILE A 13 16.57 7.07 4.63
C ILE A 13 16.37 7.91 5.91
N LEU A 14 17.22 8.90 6.16
CA LEU A 14 17.06 9.78 7.30
C LEU A 14 15.72 10.55 7.27
N LEU A 15 15.27 10.95 6.10
CA LEU A 15 13.98 11.63 5.95
C LEU A 15 12.82 10.69 6.28
N ILE A 16 12.77 9.47 5.73
CA ILE A 16 11.72 8.50 6.05
C ILE A 16 11.71 8.21 7.55
N ARG A 17 12.89 7.92 8.11
CA ARG A 17 13.05 7.66 9.55
C ARG A 17 12.54 8.82 10.41
N SER A 18 12.83 10.06 10.03
CA SER A 18 12.34 11.24 10.73
C SER A 18 10.83 11.36 10.68
N VAL A 19 10.22 11.14 9.53
CA VAL A 19 8.76 11.18 9.36
C VAL A 19 8.09 10.11 10.22
N LEU A 20 8.56 8.86 10.15
CA LEU A 20 8.01 7.75 10.94
C LEU A 20 8.21 7.96 12.45
N SER A 21 9.40 8.42 12.88
CA SER A 21 9.69 8.65 14.29
C SER A 21 8.83 9.78 14.89
N ASN A 22 8.57 10.84 14.13
CA ASN A 22 7.71 11.93 14.56
C ASN A 22 6.28 11.46 14.72
N GLU A 23 5.77 10.69 13.75
CA GLU A 23 4.42 10.14 13.82
C GLU A 23 4.28 9.15 14.96
N LYS A 24 5.24 8.22 15.11
CA LYS A 24 5.25 7.28 16.24
C LYS A 24 5.22 8.01 17.59
N ALA A 25 6.05 9.04 17.76
CA ALA A 25 6.09 9.81 19.01
C ALA A 25 4.74 10.50 19.32
N ARG A 26 4.06 11.01 18.28
CA ARG A 26 2.71 11.59 18.38
C ARG A 26 1.69 10.53 18.81
N LEU A 27 1.68 9.39 18.13
CA LEU A 27 0.77 8.29 18.42
C LEU A 27 1.01 7.68 19.81
N ASP A 28 2.26 7.47 20.20
CA ASP A 28 2.63 7.02 21.56
C ASP A 28 2.15 7.99 22.65
N ALA A 29 2.15 9.28 22.36
CA ALA A 29 1.65 10.29 23.31
C ALA A 29 0.12 10.16 23.49
N ILE A 30 -0.63 10.02 22.39
CA ILE A 30 -2.09 9.81 22.43
C ILE A 30 -2.42 8.50 23.17
N ALA A 31 -1.73 7.41 22.83
CA ALA A 31 -1.95 6.11 23.47
C ALA A 31 -1.72 6.15 24.97
N ARG A 32 -0.68 6.85 25.43
CA ARG A 32 -0.40 7.05 26.87
C ARG A 32 -1.47 7.88 27.56
N GLU A 33 -1.94 8.95 26.93
CA GLU A 33 -3.01 9.79 27.47
C GLU A 33 -4.32 9.01 27.61
N LYS A 34 -4.64 8.19 26.61
CA LYS A 34 -5.85 7.34 26.59
C LYS A 34 -5.72 6.05 27.42
N GLY A 35 -4.53 5.72 27.92
CA GLY A 35 -4.28 4.51 28.72
C GLY A 35 -4.43 3.20 27.93
N ARG A 36 -4.19 3.22 26.62
CA ARG A 36 -4.31 2.06 25.72
C ARG A 36 -3.12 1.96 24.77
N LYS A 37 -2.96 0.81 24.09
CA LYS A 37 -1.85 0.59 23.15
C LYS A 37 -2.06 1.28 21.80
N GLN A 38 -3.29 1.32 21.31
CA GLN A 38 -3.66 1.96 20.06
C GLN A 38 -3.99 3.43 20.30
N ALA A 39 -3.45 4.29 19.46
CA ALA A 39 -3.67 5.73 19.54
C ALA A 39 -4.93 6.16 18.80
N ILE A 40 -5.22 5.52 17.68
CA ILE A 40 -6.31 5.85 16.77
C ILE A 40 -7.43 4.84 16.94
N GLY A 41 -8.63 5.33 17.22
CA GLY A 41 -9.86 4.55 17.35
C GLY A 41 -11.06 5.40 16.98
N GLU A 42 -12.27 4.82 17.03
CA GLU A 42 -13.52 5.50 16.64
C GLU A 42 -13.77 6.78 17.43
N ASP A 43 -13.35 6.81 18.70
CA ASP A 43 -13.58 7.93 19.62
C ASP A 43 -12.76 9.19 19.30
N ASN A 44 -11.64 9.08 18.60
CA ASN A 44 -10.78 10.20 18.23
C ASN A 44 -10.45 10.29 16.73
N PHE A 45 -11.00 9.40 15.93
CA PHE A 45 -10.67 9.32 14.51
C PHE A 45 -10.90 10.64 13.77
N ALA A 46 -12.05 11.29 14.03
CA ALA A 46 -12.42 12.53 13.36
C ALA A 46 -11.42 13.68 13.66
N GLU A 47 -10.97 13.78 14.91
CA GLU A 47 -9.97 14.78 15.33
C GLU A 47 -8.60 14.52 14.72
N GLU A 48 -8.22 13.25 14.62
CA GLU A 48 -6.89 12.85 14.17
C GLU A 48 -6.77 12.76 12.64
N LEU A 49 -7.88 12.63 11.90
CA LEU A 49 -7.89 12.45 10.45
C LEU A 49 -7.05 13.48 9.67
N PRO A 50 -7.13 14.80 9.93
CA PRO A 50 -6.30 15.77 9.21
C PRO A 50 -4.79 15.53 9.40
N LYS A 51 -4.38 15.13 10.61
CA LYS A 51 -2.98 14.86 10.94
C LYS A 51 -2.49 13.56 10.29
N ILE A 52 -3.39 12.56 10.19
CA ILE A 52 -3.11 11.30 9.48
C ILE A 52 -2.86 11.58 8.00
N LEU A 53 -3.69 12.39 7.36
CA LEU A 53 -3.53 12.76 5.96
C LEU A 53 -2.23 13.54 5.71
N GLU A 54 -1.87 14.48 6.60
CA GLU A 54 -0.60 15.20 6.54
C GLU A 54 0.61 14.25 6.69
N PHE A 55 0.49 13.27 7.59
CA PHE A 55 1.51 12.23 7.74
C PHE A 55 1.62 11.38 6.46
N CYS A 56 0.51 10.92 5.87
CA CYS A 56 0.51 10.15 4.62
C CYS A 56 1.21 10.90 3.49
N ASP A 57 0.89 12.18 3.30
CA ASP A 57 1.56 13.04 2.32
C ASP A 57 3.08 13.12 2.56
N SER A 58 3.47 13.30 3.83
CA SER A 58 4.88 13.39 4.22
C SER A 58 5.63 12.08 3.98
N TYR A 59 4.99 10.96 4.32
CA TYR A 59 5.52 9.61 4.14
C TYR A 59 5.69 9.28 2.64
N GLN A 60 4.67 9.50 1.83
CA GLN A 60 4.75 9.27 0.37
C GLN A 60 5.82 10.13 -0.28
N ASN A 61 5.93 11.41 0.09
CA ASN A 61 6.98 12.31 -0.40
C ASN A 61 8.38 11.84 -0.03
N ALA A 62 8.57 11.36 1.21
CA ALA A 62 9.83 10.80 1.68
C ALA A 62 10.20 9.53 0.90
N PHE A 63 9.22 8.65 0.66
CA PHE A 63 9.40 7.44 -0.13
C PHE A 63 9.75 7.76 -1.61
N MET A 64 9.11 8.73 -2.22
CA MET A 64 9.45 9.15 -3.59
C MET A 64 10.88 9.69 -3.70
N ARG A 65 11.39 10.35 -2.65
CA ARG A 65 12.81 10.76 -2.58
C ARG A 65 13.73 9.56 -2.45
N TYR A 66 13.33 8.53 -1.70
CA TYR A 66 14.06 7.27 -1.62
C TYR A 66 14.14 6.60 -2.98
N LEU A 67 13.03 6.41 -3.68
CA LEU A 67 13.01 5.86 -5.03
C LEU A 67 13.93 6.66 -5.98
N SER A 68 13.87 7.98 -5.92
CA SER A 68 14.74 8.84 -6.74
C SER A 68 16.23 8.67 -6.44
N ALA A 69 16.59 8.20 -5.25
CA ALA A 69 17.98 7.95 -4.85
C ALA A 69 18.46 6.53 -5.21
N VAL A 70 17.55 5.53 -5.23
CA VAL A 70 17.92 4.13 -5.48
C VAL A 70 17.76 3.72 -6.94
N LEU A 71 16.74 4.20 -7.64
CA LEU A 71 16.50 3.81 -9.03
C LEU A 71 17.68 4.09 -9.98
N PRO A 72 18.44 5.19 -9.86
CA PRO A 72 19.65 5.37 -10.67
C PRO A 72 20.77 4.36 -10.40
N GLN A 73 20.71 3.63 -9.29
CA GLN A 73 21.68 2.58 -8.96
C GLN A 73 21.31 1.23 -9.60
N HIS A 74 20.05 1.06 -9.98
CA HIS A 74 19.63 0.04 -10.92
C HIS A 74 20.11 0.43 -12.33
N SER A 75 19.96 -0.44 -13.26
CA SER A 75 20.28 -0.13 -14.64
C SER A 75 19.59 1.16 -15.11
N SER A 76 20.27 1.92 -15.96
CA SER A 76 19.73 3.08 -16.68
C SER A 76 18.58 2.73 -17.64
N LYS A 77 18.00 1.55 -17.55
CA LYS A 77 17.10 0.95 -18.56
C LYS A 77 15.70 0.64 -18.03
N ILE A 78 15.23 1.29 -16.96
CA ILE A 78 13.85 1.08 -16.51
C ILE A 78 12.90 1.42 -17.64
N GLN A 79 12.05 0.45 -18.02
CA GLN A 79 11.11 0.53 -19.14
C GLN A 79 9.69 0.88 -18.69
N CYS A 80 9.45 1.00 -17.38
CA CYS A 80 8.14 1.40 -16.85
C CYS A 80 7.77 2.80 -17.32
N LYS A 81 6.54 2.95 -17.80
CA LYS A 81 5.97 4.22 -18.27
C LYS A 81 4.52 4.37 -17.87
N ALA A 82 4.01 5.58 -17.85
CA ALA A 82 2.58 5.83 -17.65
C ALA A 82 1.73 5.03 -18.65
N GLY A 83 0.65 4.43 -18.14
CA GLY A 83 -0.23 3.59 -18.94
C GLY A 83 0.21 2.13 -19.11
N CYS A 84 1.30 1.69 -18.46
CA CYS A 84 1.75 0.29 -18.56
C CYS A 84 0.91 -0.62 -17.67
N GLY A 85 0.14 -0.45 -16.82
CA GLY A 85 -0.81 -1.24 -16.03
C GLY A 85 -0.51 -2.72 -15.72
N ASN A 86 0.57 -3.33 -16.22
CA ASN A 86 0.83 -4.76 -16.06
C ASN A 86 1.04 -5.18 -14.60
N CYS A 87 1.74 -4.36 -13.80
CA CYS A 87 1.89 -4.62 -12.36
C CYS A 87 0.56 -4.54 -11.58
N CYS A 88 -0.49 -3.94 -12.17
CA CYS A 88 -1.82 -3.90 -11.56
C CYS A 88 -2.56 -5.25 -11.57
N HIS A 89 -1.97 -6.28 -12.15
CA HIS A 89 -2.47 -7.66 -12.09
C HIS A 89 -1.89 -8.46 -10.91
N HIS A 90 -0.86 -7.94 -10.21
CA HIS A 90 -0.40 -8.53 -8.96
C HIS A 90 -1.40 -8.25 -7.83
N PHE A 91 -1.41 -9.14 -6.85
CA PHE A 91 -2.08 -8.88 -5.59
C PHE A 91 -1.16 -7.98 -4.75
N PRO A 92 -1.60 -6.78 -4.31
CA PRO A 92 -0.77 -5.92 -3.50
C PRO A 92 -0.71 -6.48 -2.07
N MET A 93 0.50 -6.71 -1.61
CA MET A 93 0.78 -7.08 -0.23
C MET A 93 1.17 -5.83 0.57
N SER A 94 0.96 -5.87 1.89
CA SER A 94 1.48 -4.87 2.83
C SER A 94 1.05 -3.43 2.50
N VAL A 95 -0.26 -3.21 2.32
CA VAL A 95 -0.83 -1.85 2.32
C VAL A 95 -1.07 -1.45 3.78
N GLU A 96 -0.46 -0.34 4.19
CA GLU A 96 -0.51 0.07 5.58
C GLU A 96 -1.89 0.67 5.95
N PRO A 97 -2.37 0.49 7.20
CA PRO A 97 -3.66 1.03 7.65
C PRO A 97 -3.82 2.53 7.41
N PHE A 98 -2.77 3.32 7.63
CA PHE A 98 -2.81 4.76 7.39
C PHE A 98 -2.90 5.11 5.90
N GLU A 99 -2.25 4.35 5.01
CA GLU A 99 -2.39 4.51 3.56
C GLU A 99 -3.82 4.17 3.09
N LEU A 100 -4.44 3.17 3.73
CA LEU A 100 -5.82 2.79 3.44
C LEU A 100 -6.80 3.91 3.80
N ILE A 101 -6.57 4.63 4.90
CA ILE A 101 -7.37 5.79 5.30
C ILE A 101 -7.34 6.86 4.21
N GLU A 102 -6.16 7.24 3.74
CA GLU A 102 -5.99 8.22 2.66
C GLU A 102 -6.63 7.74 1.36
N PHE A 103 -6.35 6.51 0.99
CA PHE A 103 -6.88 5.89 -0.22
C PHE A 103 -8.42 5.87 -0.24
N TYR A 104 -9.05 5.41 0.84
CA TYR A 104 -10.50 5.39 0.96
C TYR A 104 -11.09 6.79 0.91
N GLY A 105 -10.49 7.74 1.60
CA GLY A 105 -10.90 9.15 1.55
C GLY A 105 -11.01 9.69 0.12
N ASN A 106 -10.15 9.18 -0.78
CA ASN A 106 -10.15 9.57 -2.20
C ASN A 106 -11.26 8.87 -3.00
N ILE A 107 -11.47 7.56 -2.80
CA ILE A 107 -12.40 6.77 -3.64
C ILE A 107 -13.86 6.85 -3.20
N ARG A 108 -14.16 7.16 -1.93
CA ARG A 108 -15.52 7.09 -1.34
C ARG A 108 -16.53 8.03 -1.98
N LYS A 109 -16.07 9.08 -2.68
CA LYS A 109 -16.94 10.01 -3.42
C LYS A 109 -17.17 9.57 -4.87
N SER A 110 -16.57 8.46 -5.28
CA SER A 110 -16.78 7.92 -6.63
C SER A 110 -18.18 7.33 -6.76
N PRO A 111 -18.86 7.58 -7.87
CA PRO A 111 -20.11 6.87 -8.17
C PRO A 111 -19.91 5.36 -8.33
N ASP A 112 -18.68 4.91 -8.61
CA ASP A 112 -18.32 3.52 -8.84
C ASP A 112 -17.86 2.80 -7.55
N LEU A 113 -18.01 3.44 -6.37
CA LEU A 113 -17.49 2.90 -5.10
C LEU A 113 -17.92 1.45 -4.86
N LEU A 114 -19.21 1.15 -5.02
CA LEU A 114 -19.71 -0.22 -4.80
C LEU A 114 -19.06 -1.24 -5.73
N SER A 115 -18.90 -0.88 -7.01
CA SER A 115 -18.19 -1.75 -7.96
C SER A 115 -16.74 -1.97 -7.57
N TYR A 116 -16.05 -0.93 -7.13
CA TYR A 116 -14.66 -1.07 -6.62
C TYR A 116 -14.58 -2.01 -5.41
N LEU A 117 -15.54 -1.92 -4.48
CA LEU A 117 -15.59 -2.78 -3.29
C LEU A 117 -15.84 -4.24 -3.68
N GLU A 118 -16.79 -4.49 -4.58
CA GLU A 118 -17.13 -5.82 -5.07
C GLU A 118 -15.92 -6.46 -5.79
N ASP A 119 -15.26 -5.72 -6.66
CA ASP A 119 -14.08 -6.19 -7.38
C ASP A 119 -12.90 -6.47 -6.45
N CYS A 120 -12.66 -5.61 -5.46
CA CYS A 120 -11.65 -5.84 -4.44
C CYS A 120 -11.96 -7.10 -3.63
N HIS A 121 -13.22 -7.27 -3.21
CA HIS A 121 -13.66 -8.46 -2.48
C HIS A 121 -13.46 -9.75 -3.31
N PHE A 122 -13.84 -9.73 -4.58
CA PHE A 122 -13.62 -10.85 -5.49
C PHE A 122 -12.13 -11.21 -5.61
N ARG A 123 -11.27 -10.21 -5.76
CA ARG A 123 -9.83 -10.40 -5.85
C ARG A 123 -9.24 -10.97 -4.56
N THR A 124 -9.67 -10.45 -3.42
CA THR A 124 -9.25 -10.95 -2.10
C THR A 124 -9.61 -12.41 -1.92
N LYS A 125 -10.85 -12.78 -2.23
CA LYS A 125 -11.28 -14.20 -2.19
C LYS A 125 -10.45 -15.09 -3.12
N ALA A 126 -10.14 -14.60 -4.31
CA ALA A 126 -9.33 -15.35 -5.28
C ALA A 126 -7.91 -15.60 -4.76
N TYR A 127 -7.30 -14.63 -4.10
CA TYR A 127 -5.97 -14.76 -3.48
C TYR A 127 -5.99 -15.76 -2.31
N TYR A 128 -6.89 -15.60 -1.35
CA TYR A 128 -6.94 -16.50 -0.19
C TYR A 128 -7.32 -17.93 -0.54
N ALA A 129 -8.13 -18.14 -1.57
CA ALA A 129 -8.41 -19.49 -2.08
C ALA A 129 -7.14 -20.15 -2.65
N LEU A 130 -6.24 -19.38 -3.27
CA LEU A 130 -4.95 -19.89 -3.75
C LEU A 130 -3.98 -20.13 -2.60
N LEU A 131 -3.94 -19.25 -1.62
CA LEU A 131 -3.12 -19.41 -0.41
C LEU A 131 -3.53 -20.70 0.34
N GLN A 132 -4.82 -20.90 0.57
CA GLN A 132 -5.32 -22.11 1.20
C GLN A 132 -4.96 -23.36 0.39
N LYS A 133 -5.08 -23.31 -0.93
CA LYS A 133 -4.68 -24.41 -1.79
C LYS A 133 -3.18 -24.74 -1.69
N GLY A 134 -2.33 -23.72 -1.59
CA GLY A 134 -0.89 -23.89 -1.36
C GLY A 134 -0.60 -24.57 -0.02
N MET A 135 -1.29 -24.12 1.03
CA MET A 135 -1.20 -24.72 2.38
C MET A 135 -1.66 -26.18 2.38
N ASP A 136 -2.81 -26.48 1.79
CA ASP A 136 -3.36 -27.85 1.71
C ASP A 136 -2.45 -28.81 0.91
N ALA A 137 -1.76 -28.26 -0.09
CA ALA A 137 -0.79 -29.01 -0.90
C ALA A 137 0.60 -29.11 -0.25
N CYS A 138 0.79 -28.50 0.93
CA CYS A 138 2.07 -28.45 1.66
C CYS A 138 3.24 -27.95 0.80
N VAL A 139 3.01 -26.93 -0.05
CA VAL A 139 4.11 -26.32 -0.81
C VAL A 139 5.05 -25.59 0.15
N GLU A 140 6.33 -25.46 -0.23
CA GLU A 140 7.37 -24.86 0.61
C GLU A 140 7.06 -23.41 0.98
N ASP A 141 6.56 -22.61 0.02
CA ASP A 141 6.12 -21.23 0.23
C ASP A 141 4.69 -21.05 -0.32
N PRO A 142 3.65 -21.17 0.54
CA PRO A 142 2.26 -20.98 0.12
C PRO A 142 1.93 -19.56 -0.35
N GLU A 143 2.62 -18.54 0.17
CA GLU A 143 2.40 -17.15 -0.23
C GLU A 143 2.92 -16.90 -1.64
N ASP A 144 4.15 -17.30 -1.92
CA ASP A 144 4.73 -17.19 -3.28
C ASP A 144 3.88 -18.01 -4.29
N TYR A 145 3.48 -19.23 -3.91
CA TYR A 145 2.54 -20.02 -4.70
C TYR A 145 1.25 -19.25 -5.00
N ALA A 146 0.66 -18.61 -4.00
CA ALA A 146 -0.58 -17.85 -4.16
C ALA A 146 -0.37 -16.64 -5.07
N LEU A 147 0.72 -15.87 -4.89
CA LEU A 147 1.03 -14.68 -5.68
C LEU A 147 1.25 -15.01 -7.16
N VAL A 148 2.06 -16.03 -7.46
CA VAL A 148 2.32 -16.49 -8.83
C VAL A 148 1.03 -16.96 -9.50
N ASN A 149 0.25 -17.80 -8.83
CA ASN A 149 -1.01 -18.31 -9.38
C ASN A 149 -2.09 -17.23 -9.48
N TYR A 150 -2.07 -16.23 -8.60
CA TYR A 150 -2.97 -15.08 -8.69
C TYR A 150 -2.66 -14.23 -9.93
N PHE A 151 -1.38 -13.93 -10.17
CA PHE A 151 -0.95 -13.20 -11.35
C PHE A 151 -1.38 -13.92 -12.64
N ASN A 152 -1.26 -15.25 -12.67
CA ASN A 152 -1.71 -16.09 -13.79
C ASN A 152 -3.23 -16.02 -14.05
N LYS A 153 -4.04 -15.56 -13.08
CA LYS A 153 -5.49 -15.35 -13.31
C LYS A 153 -5.79 -14.09 -14.13
N GLY A 154 -4.84 -13.17 -14.27
CA GLY A 154 -5.00 -11.93 -15.02
C GLY A 154 -6.05 -10.98 -14.43
N LEU A 155 -6.33 -11.06 -13.12
CA LEU A 155 -7.30 -10.21 -12.44
C LEU A 155 -6.75 -8.79 -12.29
N ALA A 156 -7.20 -7.88 -13.14
CA ALA A 156 -6.76 -6.48 -13.08
C ALA A 156 -7.21 -5.77 -11.81
N CYS A 157 -6.40 -4.81 -11.33
CA CYS A 157 -6.79 -3.91 -10.26
C CYS A 157 -8.03 -3.09 -10.68
N PRO A 158 -9.07 -2.96 -9.84
CA PRO A 158 -10.29 -2.23 -10.20
C PRO A 158 -10.05 -0.74 -10.48
N PHE A 159 -8.92 -0.20 -10.02
CA PHE A 159 -8.53 1.20 -10.22
C PHE A 159 -7.69 1.44 -11.47
N VAL A 160 -7.43 0.42 -12.28
CA VAL A 160 -6.76 0.59 -13.57
C VAL A 160 -7.76 1.06 -14.62
N LEU A 161 -7.44 2.18 -15.27
CA LEU A 161 -8.26 2.75 -16.33
C LEU A 161 -8.05 2.00 -17.66
N ALA A 162 -8.96 2.17 -18.61
CA ALA A 162 -8.81 1.62 -19.96
C ALA A 162 -7.52 2.06 -20.68
N SER A 163 -6.93 3.20 -20.26
CA SER A 163 -5.64 3.66 -20.73
C SER A 163 -4.44 2.91 -20.13
N GLY A 164 -4.65 1.98 -19.21
CA GLY A 164 -3.61 1.32 -18.41
C GLY A 164 -3.06 2.18 -17.26
N SER A 165 -3.53 3.41 -17.09
CA SER A 165 -3.11 4.29 -16.00
C SER A 165 -3.87 3.98 -14.70
N CYS A 166 -3.26 4.28 -13.57
CA CYS A 166 -3.91 4.16 -12.27
C CYS A 166 -4.86 5.36 -12.04
N GLY A 167 -6.15 5.10 -11.83
CA GLY A 167 -7.17 6.13 -11.57
C GLY A 167 -7.04 6.81 -10.21
N VAL A 168 -6.28 6.20 -9.29
CA VAL A 168 -6.02 6.71 -7.94
C VAL A 168 -4.52 6.98 -7.72
N TYR A 169 -3.82 7.42 -8.74
CA TYR A 169 -2.36 7.53 -8.74
C TYR A 169 -1.80 8.44 -7.63
N SER A 170 -2.50 9.50 -7.25
CA SER A 170 -2.08 10.44 -6.20
C SER A 170 -1.98 9.76 -4.83
N THR A 171 -2.94 8.90 -4.51
CA THR A 171 -3.03 8.15 -3.25
C THR A 171 -2.65 6.68 -3.40
N ARG A 172 -1.90 6.35 -4.45
CA ARG A 172 -1.43 4.99 -4.72
C ARG A 172 -0.51 4.53 -3.60
N PRO A 173 -0.80 3.39 -2.93
CA PRO A 173 0.01 2.86 -1.84
C PRO A 173 1.48 2.67 -2.22
N VAL A 174 2.37 2.77 -1.25
CA VAL A 174 3.82 2.62 -1.44
C VAL A 174 4.16 1.25 -2.04
N THR A 175 3.54 0.18 -1.56
CA THR A 175 3.73 -1.16 -2.13
C THR A 175 3.49 -1.20 -3.65
N CYS A 176 2.48 -0.48 -4.14
CA CYS A 176 2.22 -0.38 -5.57
C CYS A 176 3.24 0.46 -6.35
N ARG A 177 4.08 1.24 -5.66
CA ARG A 177 5.12 2.09 -6.26
C ARG A 177 6.49 1.42 -6.32
N MET A 178 6.63 0.24 -5.72
CA MET A 178 7.89 -0.49 -5.58
C MET A 178 8.23 -1.36 -6.79
N TYR A 179 7.27 -1.63 -7.68
CA TYR A 179 7.43 -2.53 -8.82
C TYR A 179 8.00 -1.80 -10.03
N PHE A 180 9.10 -2.34 -10.57
CA PHE A 180 9.77 -1.83 -11.77
C PHE A 180 10.15 -2.97 -12.70
N SER A 181 10.44 -2.62 -13.98
CA SER A 181 10.97 -3.57 -14.96
C SER A 181 12.03 -2.92 -15.83
N GLU A 182 13.10 -3.67 -16.11
CA GLU A 182 14.12 -3.33 -17.09
C GLU A 182 13.76 -3.83 -18.50
N THR A 183 12.66 -4.56 -18.63
CA THR A 183 12.16 -5.06 -19.92
C THR A 183 10.84 -4.37 -20.27
N PRO A 184 10.51 -4.24 -21.57
CA PRO A 184 9.23 -3.71 -22.01
C PRO A 184 8.03 -4.42 -21.37
N GLY A 185 6.92 -3.68 -21.19
CA GLY A 185 5.72 -4.19 -20.53
C GLY A 185 5.14 -5.47 -21.13
N GLU A 186 5.37 -5.73 -22.42
CA GLU A 186 4.97 -6.97 -23.09
C GLU A 186 5.58 -8.24 -22.48
N PHE A 187 6.67 -8.10 -21.70
CA PHE A 187 7.28 -9.19 -20.95
C PHE A 187 6.87 -9.23 -19.47
N CYS A 188 6.11 -8.24 -19.00
CA CYS A 188 5.55 -8.20 -17.65
C CYS A 188 4.16 -8.87 -17.61
N VAL A 189 4.05 -10.05 -18.20
CA VAL A 189 2.82 -10.83 -18.32
C VAL A 189 3.04 -12.24 -17.75
N PRO A 190 1.97 -12.98 -17.40
CA PRO A 190 2.09 -14.28 -16.75
C PRO A 190 2.99 -15.26 -17.48
N GLU A 191 2.91 -15.30 -18.81
CA GLU A 191 3.66 -16.23 -19.67
C GLU A 191 5.18 -16.03 -19.57
N HIS A 192 5.62 -14.87 -19.10
CA HIS A 192 7.03 -14.52 -18.98
C HIS A 192 7.50 -14.36 -17.54
N LEU A 193 6.62 -14.46 -16.53
CA LEU A 193 6.93 -14.18 -15.12
C LEU A 193 8.20 -14.91 -14.63
N LEU A 194 8.35 -16.17 -14.97
CA LEU A 194 9.47 -17.02 -14.55
C LEU A 194 10.51 -17.24 -15.68
N THR A 195 10.55 -16.38 -16.68
CA THR A 195 11.49 -16.50 -17.80
C THR A 195 12.54 -15.37 -17.76
N GLU A 196 13.69 -15.58 -18.40
CA GLU A 196 14.72 -14.54 -18.54
C GLU A 196 14.27 -13.29 -19.33
N LYS A 197 13.13 -13.37 -20.00
CA LYS A 197 12.54 -12.23 -20.71
C LYS A 197 11.95 -11.20 -19.77
N ASN A 198 11.47 -11.62 -18.59
CA ASN A 198 10.97 -10.73 -17.56
C ASN A 198 12.10 -10.36 -16.59
N ARG A 199 12.47 -9.09 -16.55
CA ARG A 199 13.43 -8.55 -15.58
C ARG A 199 12.73 -7.50 -14.71
N SER A 200 11.59 -7.89 -14.18
CA SER A 200 10.90 -7.11 -13.15
C SER A 200 11.61 -7.26 -11.82
N PHE A 201 11.56 -6.21 -11.01
CA PHE A 201 12.14 -6.20 -9.67
C PHE A 201 11.32 -5.32 -8.73
N ILE A 202 11.51 -5.55 -7.45
CA ILE A 202 10.89 -4.78 -6.37
C ILE A 202 11.99 -3.98 -5.66
N VAL A 203 11.73 -2.71 -5.42
CA VAL A 203 12.57 -1.83 -4.60
C VAL A 203 12.08 -1.92 -3.17
N TYR A 204 12.76 -2.73 -2.33
CA TYR A 204 12.44 -2.87 -0.91
C TYR A 204 12.98 -1.70 -0.10
N LEU A 205 12.29 -1.37 0.98
CA LEU A 205 12.84 -0.53 2.04
C LEU A 205 13.82 -1.35 2.88
N PRO A 206 14.77 -0.71 3.59
CA PRO A 206 15.58 -1.40 4.59
C PRO A 206 14.72 -1.94 5.74
N ASP A 207 15.05 -3.13 6.26
CA ASP A 207 14.32 -3.81 7.33
C ASP A 207 14.02 -2.90 8.52
N GLU A 208 14.97 -2.07 8.92
CA GLU A 208 14.85 -1.09 10.00
C GLU A 208 13.79 0.00 9.74
N ILE A 209 13.45 0.26 8.48
CA ILE A 209 12.37 1.17 8.09
C ILE A 209 11.04 0.43 8.10
N GLU A 210 11.02 -0.81 7.62
CA GLU A 210 9.82 -1.66 7.64
C GLU A 210 9.37 -1.93 9.08
N GLU A 211 10.30 -2.17 10.02
CA GLU A 211 10.01 -2.27 11.45
C GLU A 211 9.36 -0.99 12.02
N GLN A 212 9.86 0.19 11.62
CA GLN A 212 9.26 1.46 12.05
C GLN A 212 7.87 1.69 11.45
N ILE A 213 7.64 1.26 10.22
CA ILE A 213 6.32 1.29 9.57
C ILE A 213 5.34 0.42 10.37
N ALA A 214 5.74 -0.82 10.70
CA ALA A 214 4.92 -1.73 11.49
C ALA A 214 4.59 -1.14 12.88
N ASP A 215 5.54 -0.49 13.53
CA ASP A 215 5.34 0.22 14.80
C ASP A 215 4.29 1.34 14.71
N VAL A 216 4.30 2.11 13.62
CA VAL A 216 3.29 3.15 13.37
C VAL A 216 1.94 2.52 13.09
N SER A 217 1.90 1.52 12.22
CA SER A 217 0.68 0.81 11.80
C SER A 217 -0.06 0.16 12.97
N ALA A 218 0.67 -0.35 13.97
CA ALA A 218 0.10 -0.97 15.16
C ALA A 218 -0.82 -0.01 15.97
N HIS A 219 -0.65 1.30 15.84
CA HIS A 219 -1.50 2.29 16.49
C HIS A 219 -2.88 2.46 15.86
N TYR A 220 -3.12 1.85 14.72
CA TYR A 220 -4.39 1.89 13.97
C TYR A 220 -5.22 0.60 14.12
N ALA A 221 -4.79 -0.34 14.96
CA ALA A 221 -5.46 -1.65 15.09
C ALA A 221 -6.91 -1.56 15.62
N ASP A 222 -7.21 -0.54 16.45
CA ASP A 222 -8.56 -0.32 16.99
C ASP A 222 -9.62 0.02 15.92
N LEU A 223 -9.18 0.44 14.74
CA LEU A 223 -10.08 0.68 13.61
C LEU A 223 -10.49 -0.60 12.90
N GLY A 224 -9.98 -1.77 13.33
CA GLY A 224 -10.21 -3.04 12.66
C GLY A 224 -9.73 -3.06 11.21
N LEU A 225 -8.76 -2.18 10.88
CA LEU A 225 -8.17 -2.13 9.55
C LEU A 225 -7.23 -3.32 9.38
N PRO A 226 -7.53 -4.24 8.49
CA PRO A 226 -6.68 -5.39 8.22
C PRO A 226 -5.40 -4.96 7.50
N GLU A 227 -4.40 -5.82 7.54
CA GLU A 227 -3.25 -5.72 6.67
C GLU A 227 -3.70 -5.88 5.21
N GLY A 228 -3.19 -5.04 4.33
CA GLY A 228 -3.48 -5.10 2.91
C GLY A 228 -4.75 -4.36 2.46
N LEU A 229 -4.67 -3.77 1.28
CA LEU A 229 -5.71 -2.92 0.70
C LEU A 229 -7.05 -3.64 0.54
N TYR A 230 -7.03 -4.89 0.08
CA TYR A 230 -8.26 -5.61 -0.27
C TYR A 230 -8.99 -6.11 0.97
N GLU A 231 -8.27 -6.51 2.00
CA GLU A 231 -8.85 -6.84 3.30
C GLU A 231 -9.46 -5.61 3.95
N GLY A 232 -8.78 -4.47 3.87
CA GLY A 232 -9.30 -3.20 4.33
C GLY A 232 -10.57 -2.79 3.60
N LEU A 233 -10.64 -3.00 2.31
CA LEU A 233 -11.84 -2.77 1.52
C LEU A 233 -12.99 -3.71 1.91
N LEU A 234 -12.73 -4.91 2.39
CA LEU A 234 -13.75 -5.81 2.95
C LEU A 234 -14.28 -5.34 4.31
N ALA A 235 -13.44 -4.75 5.13
CA ALA A 235 -13.80 -4.21 6.43
C ALA A 235 -14.48 -2.83 6.35
N MET A 236 -14.67 -2.27 5.18
CA MET A 236 -15.13 -0.90 4.96
C MET A 236 -16.50 -0.56 5.53
N ASN A 237 -17.38 -1.51 5.76
CA ASN A 237 -18.66 -1.20 6.42
C ASN A 237 -18.46 -0.60 7.83
N ALA A 238 -17.43 -1.04 8.54
CA ALA A 238 -17.05 -0.46 9.82
C ALA A 238 -16.31 0.88 9.64
N PHE A 239 -15.51 0.99 8.59
CA PHE A 239 -14.69 2.14 8.29
C PHE A 239 -15.50 3.30 7.70
N GLU A 240 -16.48 3.01 6.86
CA GLU A 240 -17.38 3.99 6.25
C GLU A 240 -18.16 4.79 7.30
N SER A 241 -18.63 4.13 8.38
CA SER A 241 -19.29 4.82 9.48
C SER A 241 -18.35 5.77 10.22
N SER A 242 -17.10 5.41 10.43
CA SER A 242 -16.10 6.28 11.08
C SER A 242 -15.74 7.49 10.21
N PHE A 243 -15.59 7.31 8.90
CA PHE A 243 -15.36 8.41 7.95
C PHE A 243 -16.57 9.36 7.84
N ALA A 244 -17.77 8.81 7.72
CA ALA A 244 -19.01 9.61 7.67
C ALA A 244 -19.24 10.42 8.95
N ASN A 245 -18.86 9.87 10.11
CA ASN A 245 -18.91 10.59 11.37
C ASN A 245 -17.85 11.71 11.43
N ALA A 246 -16.63 11.45 10.94
CA ALA A 246 -15.57 12.45 10.85
C ALA A 246 -15.98 13.65 9.97
N GLU A 247 -16.62 13.41 8.82
CA GLU A 247 -17.13 14.50 7.96
C GLU A 247 -18.21 15.34 8.62
N LYS A 248 -19.19 14.70 9.26
CA LYS A 248 -20.25 15.43 9.95
C LYS A 248 -19.72 16.36 11.04
N ILE A 249 -18.67 15.91 11.77
CA ILE A 249 -18.03 16.71 12.81
C ILE A 249 -17.24 17.87 12.17
N LEU A 250 -16.51 17.63 11.08
CA LEU A 250 -15.77 18.68 10.38
C LEU A 250 -16.66 19.70 9.68
N GLU A 251 -17.86 19.31 9.22
CA GLU A 251 -18.85 20.21 8.63
C GLU A 251 -19.59 21.03 9.70
N SER A 252 -19.83 20.45 10.88
CA SER A 252 -20.48 21.14 12.01
C SER A 252 -19.56 22.11 12.75
N SER A 253 -18.26 22.08 12.47
CA SER A 253 -17.23 22.94 13.07
C SER A 253 -16.87 24.16 12.20
N LYS A 254 -17.56 24.35 11.07
CA LYS A 254 -17.47 25.54 10.20
C LYS A 254 -18.67 26.45 10.40
#